data_6d592c92d842aeafed5d3dfa9f2a0bc4
#
_entry.id   6d592c92d842aeafed5d3dfa9f2a0bc4
#
_cell.length_a   1.000
_cell.length_b   1.000
_cell.length_c   1.000
_cell.angle_alpha   90.00
_cell.angle_beta   90.00
_cell.angle_gamma   90.00
#
_symmetry.space_group_name_H-M   'P 1'
#
loop_
_entity.id
_entity.type
_entity.pdbx_description
1 polymer ?
#
loop_
_entity_poly.entity_id
_entity_poly.type
_entity_poly.pdbx_seq_one_letter_code
_entity_poly.pdbx_strand_id
1 'polypeptide(L)'
;MRIQVKDIMSAPVTTAMGEDSVLVIRTLMKEKGIHAIPIISYTNDTLKVDMTIQGIITATDISTEVSDGTLVKDVMTSSVVHVIHVDSSVQAAAKMMLRHNVHHIVAMDDGEVKGMISSLDFVKLVAEYTLEQKQVLN
;
A
#
# COMPACT_ATOMS: atom_id res chain seq x y z
N MET A 1 -15.75 2.02 -19.80
CA MET A 1 -14.62 1.11 -19.47
C MET A 1 -14.42 1.07 -17.96
N ARG A 2 -14.27 -0.11 -17.42
CA ARG A 2 -14.16 -0.28 -15.97
C ARG A 2 -12.68 -0.40 -15.58
N ILE A 3 -12.19 0.58 -14.83
CA ILE A 3 -10.81 0.57 -14.36
C ILE A 3 -10.76 -0.15 -13.00
N GLN A 4 -9.86 -1.09 -12.87
CA GLN A 4 -9.68 -1.89 -11.66
C GLN A 4 -8.45 -1.42 -10.89
N VAL A 5 -8.39 -1.79 -9.61
CA VAL A 5 -7.26 -1.46 -8.73
C VAL A 5 -5.93 -1.88 -9.35
N LYS A 6 -5.87 -3.08 -9.93
CA LYS A 6 -4.63 -3.58 -10.56
C LYS A 6 -4.12 -2.72 -11.72
N ASP A 7 -5.01 -1.94 -12.34
CA ASP A 7 -4.63 -1.10 -13.47
C ASP A 7 -3.86 0.15 -13.05
N ILE A 8 -4.03 0.59 -11.79
CA ILE A 8 -3.39 1.83 -11.31
C ILE A 8 -2.52 1.65 -10.06
N MET A 9 -2.56 0.50 -9.40
CA MET A 9 -1.74 0.25 -8.21
C MET A 9 -0.24 0.24 -8.54
N SER A 10 0.58 0.51 -7.53
CA SER A 10 2.02 0.29 -7.61
C SER A 10 2.32 -1.18 -7.37
N ALA A 11 3.04 -1.82 -8.30
CA ALA A 11 3.44 -3.22 -8.22
C ALA A 11 4.77 -3.43 -8.97
N PRO A 12 5.61 -4.39 -8.56
CA PRO A 12 5.45 -5.20 -7.36
C PRO A 12 5.55 -4.36 -6.09
N VAL A 13 4.90 -4.83 -5.02
CA VAL A 13 4.90 -4.12 -3.75
C VAL A 13 6.18 -4.43 -2.97
N THR A 14 6.73 -3.40 -2.34
CA THR A 14 7.81 -3.56 -1.36
C THR A 14 7.17 -3.82 0.00
N THR A 15 7.57 -4.91 0.65
CA THR A 15 7.10 -5.27 1.99
C THR A 15 8.28 -5.32 2.96
N ALA A 16 7.98 -5.27 4.25
CA ALA A 16 8.96 -5.44 5.31
C ALA A 16 8.32 -6.21 6.47
N MET A 17 9.11 -6.53 7.47
CA MET A 17 8.66 -7.30 8.64
C MET A 17 8.79 -6.46 9.92
N GLY A 18 8.02 -6.82 10.94
CA GLY A 18 7.99 -6.07 12.19
C GLY A 18 9.33 -6.01 12.91
N GLU A 19 10.19 -6.99 12.73
CA GLU A 19 11.53 -7.06 13.30
C GLU A 19 12.58 -6.26 12.54
N ASP A 20 12.23 -5.73 11.36
CA ASP A 20 13.12 -4.83 10.63
C ASP A 20 13.28 -3.51 11.39
N SER A 21 14.43 -2.87 11.22
CA SER A 21 14.68 -1.56 11.82
C SER A 21 14.11 -0.42 10.99
N VAL A 22 13.87 0.70 11.64
CA VAL A 22 13.44 1.92 10.95
C VAL A 22 14.47 2.36 9.90
N LEU A 23 15.76 2.07 10.12
CA LEU A 23 16.80 2.35 9.12
C LEU A 23 16.53 1.62 7.80
N VAL A 24 16.13 0.36 7.86
CA VAL A 24 15.77 -0.43 6.66
C VAL A 24 14.62 0.24 5.92
N ILE A 25 13.61 0.69 6.64
CA ILE A 25 12.45 1.37 6.05
C ILE A 25 12.86 2.69 5.39
N ARG A 26 13.65 3.52 6.07
CA ARG A 26 14.14 4.78 5.51
C ARG A 26 14.92 4.55 4.21
N THR A 27 15.79 3.53 4.21
CA THR A 27 16.57 3.17 3.03
C THR A 27 15.67 2.74 1.87
N LEU A 28 14.69 1.87 2.13
CA LEU A 28 13.74 1.40 1.11
C LEU A 28 12.92 2.55 0.54
N MET A 29 12.40 3.42 1.39
CA MET A 29 11.59 4.57 0.95
C MET A 29 12.40 5.51 0.08
N LYS A 30 13.64 5.78 0.46
CA LYS A 30 14.53 6.66 -0.30
C LYS A 30 14.92 6.05 -1.65
N GLU A 31 15.34 4.79 -1.65
CA GLU A 31 15.79 4.11 -2.88
C GLU A 31 14.66 3.92 -3.88
N LYS A 32 13.45 3.66 -3.42
CA LYS A 32 12.31 3.32 -4.27
C LYS A 32 11.35 4.49 -4.49
N GLY A 33 11.55 5.62 -3.81
CA GLY A 33 10.67 6.78 -3.92
C GLY A 33 9.26 6.50 -3.43
N ILE A 34 9.09 5.69 -2.39
CA ILE A 34 7.80 5.30 -1.84
C ILE A 34 7.60 5.85 -0.44
N HIS A 35 6.34 6.01 -0.02
CA HIS A 35 5.98 6.66 1.24
C HIS A 35 5.21 5.76 2.19
N ALA A 36 4.93 4.53 1.80
CA ALA A 36 4.24 3.56 2.62
C ALA A 36 4.70 2.14 2.27
N ILE A 37 4.83 1.29 3.30
CA ILE A 37 5.27 -0.09 3.14
C ILE A 37 4.38 -0.98 4.01
N PRO A 38 3.71 -1.99 3.42
CA PRO A 38 2.99 -2.99 4.21
C PRO A 38 3.96 -3.84 5.01
N ILE A 39 3.61 -4.10 6.26
CA ILE A 39 4.39 -4.93 7.16
C ILE A 39 3.69 -6.29 7.25
N ILE A 40 4.42 -7.33 6.94
CA ILE A 40 3.89 -8.68 6.83
C ILE A 40 4.60 -9.63 7.79
N SER A 41 3.94 -10.73 8.09
CA SER A 41 4.55 -11.90 8.71
C SER A 41 4.12 -13.15 7.95
N TYR A 42 4.89 -14.21 8.09
CA TYR A 42 4.55 -15.51 7.56
C TYR A 42 4.26 -16.46 8.71
N THR A 43 3.12 -17.14 8.64
CA THR A 43 2.77 -18.19 9.59
C THR A 43 3.15 -19.53 8.96
N ASN A 44 4.09 -20.22 9.59
CA ASN A 44 4.45 -21.58 9.20
C ASN A 44 3.56 -22.57 9.96
N ASP A 45 2.50 -23.02 9.31
CA ASP A 45 1.85 -24.25 9.71
C ASP A 45 2.43 -25.39 8.88
N THR A 46 2.39 -26.62 9.41
CA THR A 46 3.03 -27.81 8.82
C THR A 46 2.58 -28.11 7.38
N LEU A 47 1.48 -27.51 6.92
CA LEU A 47 0.89 -27.77 5.60
C LEU A 47 0.78 -26.53 4.71
N LYS A 48 1.00 -25.33 5.24
CA LYS A 48 0.75 -24.11 4.50
C LYS A 48 1.54 -22.93 5.08
N VAL A 49 2.13 -22.12 4.20
CA VAL A 49 2.74 -20.85 4.56
C VAL A 49 1.73 -19.75 4.23
N ASP A 50 1.21 -19.09 5.26
CA ASP A 50 0.26 -18.01 5.10
C ASP A 50 0.92 -16.66 5.40
N MET A 51 0.69 -15.69 4.51
CA MET A 51 1.09 -14.32 4.71
C MET A 51 0.01 -13.58 5.50
N THR A 52 0.41 -12.88 6.55
CA THR A 52 -0.49 -12.04 7.34
C THR A 52 0.00 -10.60 7.31
N ILE A 53 -0.91 -9.66 7.09
CA ILE A 53 -0.59 -8.25 7.17
C ILE A 53 -0.64 -7.83 8.64
N GLN A 54 0.49 -7.36 9.16
CA GLN A 54 0.63 -6.91 10.55
C GLN A 54 0.27 -5.44 10.71
N GLY A 55 0.55 -4.65 9.70
CA GLY A 55 0.34 -3.22 9.73
C GLY A 55 0.86 -2.55 8.48
N ILE A 56 0.90 -1.25 8.53
CA ILE A 56 1.50 -0.41 7.49
C ILE A 56 2.38 0.63 8.16
N ILE A 57 3.52 0.92 7.56
CA ILE A 57 4.38 2.01 8.01
C ILE A 57 4.45 3.07 6.93
N THR A 58 4.26 4.33 7.34
CA THR A 58 4.29 5.46 6.42
C THR A 58 5.47 6.37 6.74
N ALA A 59 5.80 7.25 5.81
CA ALA A 59 6.86 8.24 6.03
C ALA A 59 6.58 9.11 7.27
N THR A 60 5.31 9.37 7.57
CA THR A 60 4.91 10.13 8.77
C THR A 60 5.25 9.39 10.05
N ASP A 61 5.12 8.07 10.07
CA ASP A 61 5.41 7.24 11.25
C ASP A 61 6.89 7.25 11.63
N ILE A 62 7.77 7.49 10.67
CA ILE A 62 9.22 7.45 10.87
C ILE A 62 9.85 8.82 10.73
N SER A 63 9.28 9.81 11.43
CA SER A 63 9.84 11.16 11.48
C SER A 63 11.32 11.14 11.91
N THR A 64 12.02 12.27 11.72
CA THR A 64 13.43 12.40 12.09
C THR A 64 13.71 12.13 13.57
N GLU A 65 12.69 12.22 14.41
CA GLU A 65 12.81 11.97 15.85
C GLU A 65 12.87 10.48 16.20
N VAL A 66 12.47 9.61 15.28
CA VAL A 66 12.52 8.17 15.50
C VAL A 66 13.92 7.65 15.20
N SER A 67 14.48 6.94 16.16
CA SER A 67 15.83 6.36 16.04
C SER A 67 15.88 5.26 14.98
N ASP A 68 16.99 5.21 14.22
CA ASP A 68 17.23 4.20 13.19
C ASP A 68 17.18 2.76 13.71
N GLY A 69 17.52 2.55 14.98
CA GLY A 69 17.50 1.23 15.60
C GLY A 69 16.12 0.79 16.10
N THR A 70 15.12 1.66 16.07
CA THR A 70 13.76 1.33 16.49
C THR A 70 13.19 0.24 15.60
N LEU A 71 12.49 -0.72 16.19
CA LEU A 71 11.84 -1.77 15.40
C LEU A 71 10.55 -1.25 14.76
N VAL A 72 10.31 -1.69 13.53
CA VAL A 72 9.14 -1.31 12.74
C VAL A 72 7.84 -1.58 13.52
N LYS A 73 7.75 -2.73 14.19
CA LYS A 73 6.55 -3.11 14.95
C LYS A 73 6.17 -2.13 16.07
N ASP A 74 7.14 -1.35 16.54
CA ASP A 74 6.91 -0.41 17.65
C ASP A 74 6.39 0.96 17.17
N VAL A 75 6.46 1.25 15.87
CA VAL A 75 6.04 2.54 15.30
C VAL A 75 5.02 2.42 14.20
N MET A 76 4.80 1.23 13.63
CA MET A 76 3.83 1.03 12.55
C MET A 76 2.38 1.23 13.03
N THR A 77 1.50 1.58 12.12
CA THR A 77 0.06 1.56 12.35
C THR A 77 -0.44 0.13 12.21
N SER A 78 -0.97 -0.44 13.30
CA SER A 78 -1.44 -1.82 13.34
C SER A 78 -2.92 -1.98 13.66
N SER A 79 -3.61 -0.92 14.05
CA SER A 79 -4.99 -0.99 14.51
C SER A 79 -5.98 -1.41 13.43
N VAL A 80 -5.82 -0.89 12.21
CA VAL A 80 -6.63 -1.27 11.04
C VAL A 80 -5.80 -1.08 9.79
N VAL A 81 -5.62 -2.15 9.03
CA VAL A 81 -5.04 -2.08 7.69
C VAL A 81 -6.14 -2.37 6.68
N HIS A 82 -6.40 -1.40 5.82
CA HIS A 82 -7.44 -1.56 4.80
C HIS A 82 -6.87 -2.30 3.60
N VAL A 83 -7.59 -3.33 3.17
CA VAL A 83 -7.21 -4.16 2.03
C VAL A 83 -8.34 -4.17 1.02
N ILE A 84 -7.99 -4.39 -0.25
CA ILE A 84 -8.94 -4.48 -1.34
C ILE A 84 -8.44 -5.52 -2.33
N HIS A 85 -9.35 -6.18 -3.03
CA HIS A 85 -8.98 -7.13 -4.08
C HIS A 85 -8.50 -6.38 -5.33
N VAL A 86 -7.50 -6.94 -6.00
CA VAL A 86 -6.90 -6.32 -7.20
C VAL A 86 -7.91 -6.14 -8.35
N ASP A 87 -8.97 -6.96 -8.40
CA ASP A 87 -10.01 -6.86 -9.40
C ASP A 87 -11.15 -5.92 -9.02
N SER A 88 -11.10 -5.32 -7.83
CA SER A 88 -12.08 -4.32 -7.41
C SER A 88 -11.97 -3.06 -8.26
N SER A 89 -13.08 -2.33 -8.40
CA SER A 89 -13.07 -1.09 -9.14
C SER A 89 -12.29 0.00 -8.40
N VAL A 90 -11.71 0.93 -9.15
CA VAL A 90 -11.04 2.09 -8.54
C VAL A 90 -12.02 2.96 -7.76
N GLN A 91 -13.30 2.95 -8.15
CA GLN A 91 -14.34 3.66 -7.41
C GLN A 91 -14.53 3.06 -6.01
N ALA A 92 -14.53 1.73 -5.90
CA ALA A 92 -14.61 1.06 -4.60
C ALA A 92 -13.43 1.44 -3.71
N ALA A 93 -12.22 1.49 -4.26
CA ALA A 93 -11.03 1.90 -3.52
C ALA A 93 -11.13 3.37 -3.08
N ALA A 94 -11.58 4.26 -3.97
CA ALA A 94 -11.74 5.68 -3.64
C ALA A 94 -12.76 5.88 -2.51
N LYS A 95 -13.89 5.17 -2.57
CA LYS A 95 -14.91 5.22 -1.52
C LYS A 95 -14.37 4.72 -0.19
N MET A 96 -13.56 3.68 -0.20
CA MET A 96 -12.91 3.15 1.00
C MET A 96 -11.98 4.19 1.62
N MET A 97 -11.17 4.88 0.81
CA MET A 97 -10.28 5.94 1.28
C MET A 97 -11.04 7.09 1.93
N LEU A 98 -12.14 7.51 1.32
CA LEU A 98 -12.99 8.58 1.85
C LEU A 98 -13.68 8.15 3.15
N ARG A 99 -14.21 6.94 3.18
CA ARG A 99 -14.93 6.42 4.36
C ARG A 99 -14.04 6.33 5.58
N HIS A 100 -12.80 5.88 5.40
CA HIS A 100 -11.87 5.61 6.49
C HIS A 100 -10.82 6.70 6.67
N ASN A 101 -10.84 7.74 5.83
CA ASN A 101 -9.87 8.83 5.84
C ASN A 101 -8.43 8.30 5.79
N VAL A 102 -8.17 7.40 4.87
CA VAL A 102 -6.85 6.80 4.64
C VAL A 102 -6.36 7.13 3.24
N HIS A 103 -5.04 7.15 3.06
CA HIS A 103 -4.39 7.51 1.79
C HIS A 103 -3.74 6.34 1.10
N HIS A 104 -3.73 5.16 1.73
CA HIS A 104 -3.12 3.95 1.20
C HIS A 104 -4.02 2.75 1.50
N ILE A 105 -4.16 1.86 0.52
CA ILE A 105 -4.87 0.59 0.66
C ILE A 105 -4.00 -0.49 0.07
N VAL A 106 -3.89 -1.62 0.77
CA VAL A 106 -3.12 -2.77 0.29
C VAL A 106 -3.98 -3.57 -0.67
N ALA A 107 -3.45 -3.85 -1.86
CA ALA A 107 -4.14 -4.64 -2.87
C ALA A 107 -3.69 -6.10 -2.78
N MET A 108 -4.66 -7.00 -2.68
CA MET A 108 -4.42 -8.42 -2.44
C MET A 108 -5.09 -9.29 -3.49
N ASP A 109 -4.52 -10.46 -3.71
CA ASP A 109 -5.10 -11.53 -4.50
C ASP A 109 -4.59 -12.86 -3.95
N ASP A 110 -5.49 -13.82 -3.82
CA ASP A 110 -5.18 -15.18 -3.38
C ASP A 110 -4.34 -15.22 -2.08
N GLY A 111 -4.70 -14.37 -1.11
CA GLY A 111 -4.04 -14.32 0.19
C GLY A 111 -2.66 -13.65 0.17
N GLU A 112 -2.25 -13.08 -0.96
CA GLU A 112 -0.95 -12.42 -1.10
C GLU A 112 -1.11 -10.93 -1.37
N VAL A 113 -0.17 -10.14 -0.85
CA VAL A 113 -0.06 -8.71 -1.19
C VAL A 113 0.51 -8.59 -2.60
N LYS A 114 -0.25 -7.97 -3.49
CA LYS A 114 0.13 -7.78 -4.90
C LYS A 114 0.57 -6.38 -5.23
N GLY A 115 0.09 -5.40 -4.50
CA GLY A 115 0.41 -4.01 -4.76
C GLY A 115 -0.15 -3.10 -3.67
N MET A 116 -0.04 -1.81 -3.92
CA MET A 116 -0.59 -0.79 -3.04
C MET A 116 -1.17 0.32 -3.90
N ILE A 117 -2.34 0.82 -3.50
CA ILE A 117 -2.97 1.94 -4.16
C ILE A 117 -2.97 3.14 -3.21
N SER A 118 -2.57 4.29 -3.70
CA SER A 118 -2.50 5.54 -2.93
C SER A 118 -3.42 6.60 -3.51
N SER A 119 -3.71 7.62 -2.70
CA SER A 119 -4.50 8.76 -3.19
C SER A 119 -3.83 9.45 -4.39
N LEU A 120 -2.50 9.45 -4.46
CA LEU A 120 -1.78 10.03 -5.59
C LEU A 120 -2.02 9.25 -6.90
N ASP A 121 -2.26 7.94 -6.82
CA ASP A 121 -2.61 7.13 -7.99
C ASP A 121 -3.92 7.61 -8.61
N PHE A 122 -4.87 8.05 -7.80
CA PHE A 122 -6.13 8.64 -8.30
C PHE A 122 -5.91 10.00 -8.95
N VAL A 123 -5.00 10.80 -8.41
CA VAL A 123 -4.64 12.08 -9.01
C VAL A 123 -4.07 11.87 -10.41
N LYS A 124 -3.17 10.91 -10.55
CA LYS A 124 -2.59 10.53 -11.85
C LYS A 124 -3.67 10.03 -12.81
N LEU A 125 -4.56 9.17 -12.32
CA LEU A 125 -5.66 8.63 -13.12
C LEU A 125 -6.55 9.75 -13.67
N VAL A 126 -6.95 10.69 -12.82
CA VAL A 126 -7.80 11.81 -13.24
C VAL A 126 -7.11 12.65 -14.31
N ALA A 127 -5.83 12.95 -14.12
CA ALA A 127 -5.06 13.74 -15.08
C ALA A 127 -5.01 13.06 -16.45
N GLU A 128 -4.71 11.76 -16.48
CA GLU A 128 -4.58 10.98 -17.72
C GLU A 128 -5.94 10.70 -18.36
N TYR A 129 -6.92 10.29 -17.56
CA TYR A 129 -8.25 9.90 -18.02
C TYR A 129 -9.01 11.09 -18.65
N THR A 130 -8.90 12.27 -18.06
CA THR A 130 -9.54 13.47 -18.61
C THR A 130 -9.00 13.80 -20.00
N LEU A 131 -7.69 13.66 -20.21
CA LEU A 131 -7.08 13.87 -21.52
C LEU A 131 -7.57 12.85 -22.54
N GLU A 132 -7.63 11.58 -22.19
CA GLU A 132 -8.13 10.51 -23.05
C GLU A 132 -9.60 10.69 -23.39
N GLN A 133 -10.45 11.08 -22.45
CA GLN A 133 -11.85 11.34 -22.69
C GLN A 133 -12.07 12.51 -23.66
N LYS A 134 -11.29 13.56 -23.55
CA LYS A 134 -11.33 14.65 -24.51
C LYS A 134 -11.00 14.19 -25.92
N GLN A 135 -10.04 13.28 -26.06
CA GLN A 135 -9.67 12.71 -27.35
C GLN A 135 -10.78 11.82 -27.92
N VAL A 136 -11.44 11.06 -27.08
CA VAL A 136 -12.52 10.14 -27.50
C VAL A 136 -13.80 10.90 -27.86
N LEU A 137 -14.09 12.01 -27.18
CA LEU A 137 -15.30 12.80 -27.41
C LEU A 137 -15.18 13.77 -28.62
N ASN A 138 -13.98 13.97 -29.09
CA ASN A 138 -13.71 14.76 -30.29
C ASN A 138 -13.56 13.86 -31.53
#